data_e56a48964a39a8a5ff0d97f7f5a1577d
#
_entry.id   e56a48964a39a8a5ff0d97f7f5a1577d
#
_cell.length_a   1.000
_cell.length_b   1.000
_cell.length_c   1.000
_cell.angle_alpha   90.00
_cell.angle_beta   90.00
_cell.angle_gamma   90.00
#
_symmetry.space_group_name_H-M   'P 1'
#
loop_
_entity.id
_entity.type
_entity.pdbx_description
1 polymer ?
#
loop_
_entity_poly.entity_id
_entity_poly.type
_entity_poly.pdbx_seq_one_letter_code
_entity_poly.pdbx_strand_id
1 'polypeptide(L)'
;MKRERLTALLMALSAIGTACASAPHWSYEEKAGPARGGERAENYETCHNGKFQSPIDIKNAIDGKLPPLGLEFHTSAETLVNNGHTIQVSVDDEDDFMLDGEVFQLKQYHFHTPSENQIAGRSFPLEAHFVHSNAAGELAVVAVMFDIGKENPALNPILAAIPPQLNHAVAVDKQVNLRPLFPTDLHYYRFSGSLTTPPCSEGLRWLVIKQPVTLSEAQLDAFRQALKTSNNRPLQPLHGRLIVE
;
A
#
# COMPACT_ATOMS: atom_id res chain seq x y z
N MET A 1 14.62 -57.72 54.58
CA MET A 1 13.70 -56.56 54.39
C MET A 1 14.54 -55.34 54.15
N LYS A 2 14.78 -54.96 52.86
CA LYS A 2 15.52 -53.73 52.46
C LYS A 2 14.48 -52.77 51.91
N ARG A 3 14.36 -51.56 52.50
CA ARG A 3 13.52 -50.46 52.05
C ARG A 3 14.32 -49.68 51.02
N GLU A 4 13.89 -49.68 49.77
CA GLU A 4 14.40 -48.78 48.76
C GLU A 4 13.71 -47.42 48.90
N ARG A 5 14.52 -46.37 49.01
CA ARG A 5 14.07 -44.99 49.01
C ARG A 5 14.02 -44.48 47.57
N LEU A 6 12.82 -44.23 47.07
CA LEU A 6 12.59 -43.60 45.77
C LEU A 6 12.82 -42.08 45.93
N THR A 7 13.88 -41.56 45.32
CA THR A 7 14.16 -40.13 45.25
C THR A 7 13.48 -39.57 44.03
N ALA A 8 12.41 -38.79 44.22
CA ALA A 8 11.72 -38.08 43.16
C ALA A 8 12.56 -36.85 42.73
N LEU A 9 13.04 -36.83 41.50
CA LEU A 9 13.74 -35.72 40.87
C LEU A 9 12.67 -34.75 40.26
N LEU A 10 12.44 -33.60 40.92
CA LEU A 10 11.61 -32.54 40.35
C LEU A 10 12.41 -31.86 39.22
N MET A 11 12.02 -32.07 37.97
CA MET A 11 12.46 -31.23 36.86
C MET A 11 11.63 -29.94 36.85
N ALA A 12 12.27 -28.82 37.18
CA ALA A 12 11.72 -27.53 36.97
C ALA A 12 11.76 -27.20 35.47
N LEU A 13 10.60 -27.21 34.80
CA LEU A 13 10.46 -26.67 33.44
C LEU A 13 10.50 -25.15 33.52
N SER A 14 11.64 -24.56 33.16
CA SER A 14 11.77 -23.12 32.92
C SER A 14 11.02 -22.81 31.60
N ALA A 15 9.84 -22.21 31.69
CA ALA A 15 9.15 -21.65 30.57
C ALA A 15 9.96 -20.43 30.09
N ILE A 16 10.69 -20.60 28.99
CA ILE A 16 11.29 -19.49 28.25
C ILE A 16 10.14 -18.83 27.49
N GLY A 17 9.59 -17.78 28.08
CA GLY A 17 8.66 -16.89 27.40
C GLY A 17 9.40 -16.20 26.26
N THR A 18 9.14 -16.60 25.02
CA THR A 18 9.51 -15.80 23.85
C THR A 18 8.71 -14.51 23.91
N ALA A 19 9.33 -13.43 24.36
CA ALA A 19 8.80 -12.09 24.18
C ALA A 19 8.77 -11.86 22.66
N CYS A 20 7.57 -11.88 22.07
CA CYS A 20 7.37 -11.32 20.75
C CYS A 20 7.71 -9.83 20.87
N ALA A 21 8.89 -9.44 20.41
CA ALA A 21 9.21 -8.03 20.23
C ALA A 21 8.20 -7.49 19.21
N SER A 22 7.29 -6.63 19.66
CA SER A 22 6.40 -5.91 18.75
C SER A 22 7.27 -5.12 17.77
N ALA A 23 6.94 -5.19 16.47
CA ALA A 23 7.61 -4.39 15.47
C ALA A 23 7.63 -2.91 15.91
N PRO A 24 8.74 -2.19 15.74
CA PRO A 24 8.84 -0.81 16.18
C PRO A 24 7.75 0.02 15.51
N HIS A 25 7.01 0.77 16.33
CA HIS A 25 5.95 1.64 15.86
C HIS A 25 6.55 2.78 15.03
N TRP A 26 6.09 2.93 13.79
CA TRP A 26 6.40 4.06 12.92
C TRP A 26 5.13 4.92 12.70
N SER A 27 5.29 6.17 12.31
CA SER A 27 4.19 7.08 11.97
C SER A 27 4.64 8.06 10.89
N TYR A 28 3.69 8.80 10.31
CA TYR A 28 4.01 9.88 9.36
C TYR A 28 4.48 11.18 10.05
N GLU A 29 4.47 11.25 11.37
CA GLU A 29 4.96 12.41 12.13
C GLU A 29 6.50 12.48 12.10
N GLU A 30 7.06 13.71 12.12
CA GLU A 30 8.49 14.01 11.92
C GLU A 30 9.45 13.16 12.75
N LYS A 31 9.08 12.80 14.00
CA LYS A 31 9.95 12.04 14.92
C LYS A 31 9.97 10.53 14.66
N ALA A 32 8.99 10.01 13.95
CA ALA A 32 8.83 8.58 13.67
C ALA A 32 8.50 8.32 12.20
N GLY A 33 8.60 9.34 11.35
CA GLY A 33 8.21 9.34 9.95
C GLY A 33 9.11 8.48 9.05
N PRO A 34 8.66 8.22 7.80
CA PRO A 34 9.37 7.41 6.82
C PRO A 34 10.78 7.89 6.52
N ALA A 35 11.04 9.21 6.63
CA ALA A 35 12.38 9.79 6.47
C ALA A 35 13.39 9.35 7.54
N ARG A 36 12.93 8.86 8.68
CA ARG A 36 13.76 8.38 9.80
C ARG A 36 13.52 6.92 10.18
N GLY A 37 12.69 6.21 9.40
CA GLY A 37 12.37 4.81 9.66
C GLY A 37 13.60 3.91 9.72
N GLY A 38 14.57 4.13 8.84
CA GLY A 38 15.83 3.38 8.79
C GLY A 38 16.79 3.64 9.96
N GLU A 39 16.62 4.76 10.70
CA GLU A 39 17.46 5.09 11.86
C GLU A 39 17.06 4.34 13.13
N ARG A 40 15.86 3.72 13.16
CA ARG A 40 15.25 3.21 14.39
C ARG A 40 15.19 1.70 14.52
N ALA A 41 15.33 0.96 13.43
CA ALA A 41 15.32 -0.49 13.44
C ALA A 41 16.17 -1.04 12.30
N GLU A 42 16.96 -2.07 12.57
CA GLU A 42 17.77 -2.78 11.57
C GLU A 42 16.93 -3.23 10.36
N ASN A 43 15.64 -3.52 10.56
CA ASN A 43 14.73 -3.96 9.51
C ASN A 43 14.27 -2.85 8.57
N TYR A 44 14.61 -1.57 8.83
CA TYR A 44 14.16 -0.40 8.04
C TYR A 44 15.33 0.33 7.38
N GLU A 45 16.50 -0.27 7.37
CA GLU A 45 17.70 0.32 6.77
C GLU A 45 17.49 0.67 5.29
N THR A 46 16.73 -0.13 4.54
CA THR A 46 16.40 0.13 3.14
C THR A 46 15.63 1.43 2.94
N CYS A 47 14.81 1.85 3.91
CA CYS A 47 14.09 3.13 3.84
C CYS A 47 15.04 4.33 3.76
N HIS A 48 16.24 4.22 4.33
CA HIS A 48 17.25 5.27 4.37
C HIS A 48 18.32 5.10 3.28
N ASN A 49 18.80 3.88 3.08
CA ASN A 49 19.95 3.59 2.24
C ASN A 49 19.56 3.11 0.83
N GLY A 50 18.30 2.74 0.60
CA GLY A 50 17.81 2.27 -0.69
C GLY A 50 18.00 3.30 -1.80
N LYS A 51 18.25 2.82 -3.01
CA LYS A 51 18.52 3.64 -4.18
C LYS A 51 17.32 3.77 -5.11
N PHE A 52 16.44 2.78 -5.12
CA PHE A 52 15.26 2.73 -5.97
C PHE A 52 13.98 2.91 -5.15
N GLN A 53 13.99 3.96 -4.33
CA GLN A 53 12.90 4.25 -3.40
C GLN A 53 11.73 4.97 -4.07
N SER A 54 10.53 4.76 -3.53
CA SER A 54 9.26 5.42 -3.88
C SER A 54 8.74 6.24 -2.69
N PRO A 55 7.91 7.26 -2.91
CA PRO A 55 7.39 7.76 -4.19
C PRO A 55 8.38 8.65 -4.95
N ILE A 56 8.02 9.03 -6.19
CA ILE A 56 8.84 9.91 -7.04
C ILE A 56 8.00 11.03 -7.69
N ASP A 57 8.68 12.06 -8.20
CA ASP A 57 8.10 13.00 -9.16
C ASP A 57 8.29 12.45 -10.57
N ILE A 58 7.19 12.07 -11.21
CA ILE A 58 7.16 11.50 -12.56
C ILE A 58 7.30 12.62 -13.58
N LYS A 59 8.46 12.66 -14.22
CA LYS A 59 8.78 13.62 -15.29
C LYS A 59 9.83 13.08 -16.23
N ASN A 60 9.90 13.65 -17.42
CA ASN A 60 10.86 13.25 -18.46
C ASN A 60 10.78 11.74 -18.78
N ALA A 61 9.57 11.21 -18.88
CA ALA A 61 9.35 9.83 -19.26
C ALA A 61 9.82 9.60 -20.71
N ILE A 62 10.31 8.38 -20.96
CA ILE A 62 10.75 7.95 -22.28
C ILE A 62 9.58 7.24 -22.96
N ASP A 63 9.25 7.63 -24.17
CA ASP A 63 8.24 6.96 -24.99
C ASP A 63 8.66 5.53 -25.34
N GLY A 64 8.17 4.58 -24.54
CA GLY A 64 8.36 3.14 -24.74
C GLY A 64 7.20 2.51 -25.52
N LYS A 65 6.20 3.29 -25.89
CA LYS A 65 4.99 2.82 -26.59
C LYS A 65 4.30 1.69 -25.85
N LEU A 66 4.18 1.86 -24.52
CA LEU A 66 3.51 0.88 -23.69
C LEU A 66 2.01 0.83 -24.05
N PRO A 67 1.44 -0.37 -24.24
CA PRO A 67 -0.01 -0.50 -24.43
C PRO A 67 -0.74 -0.18 -23.11
N PRO A 68 -2.03 0.21 -23.15
CA PRO A 68 -2.83 0.36 -21.94
C PRO A 68 -2.81 -0.93 -21.10
N LEU A 69 -2.95 -0.80 -19.77
CA LEU A 69 -3.05 -1.97 -18.89
C LEU A 69 -4.32 -2.78 -19.21
N GLY A 70 -4.15 -4.10 -19.28
CA GLY A 70 -5.25 -5.05 -19.41
C GLY A 70 -5.78 -5.47 -18.05
N LEU A 71 -6.47 -4.56 -17.35
CA LEU A 71 -7.07 -4.84 -16.04
C LEU A 71 -8.49 -5.40 -16.18
N GLU A 72 -8.81 -6.36 -15.32
CA GLU A 72 -10.14 -6.89 -15.09
C GLU A 72 -10.75 -6.31 -13.80
N PHE A 73 -12.07 -6.34 -13.65
CA PHE A 73 -12.78 -5.68 -12.55
C PHE A 73 -13.93 -6.57 -11.99
N HIS A 74 -13.61 -7.83 -11.72
CA HIS A 74 -14.55 -8.80 -11.13
C HIS A 74 -14.36 -8.97 -9.62
N THR A 75 -13.17 -8.58 -9.13
CA THR A 75 -12.77 -8.71 -7.73
C THR A 75 -13.73 -7.99 -6.79
N SER A 76 -14.08 -8.65 -5.70
CA SER A 76 -14.93 -8.11 -4.63
C SER A 76 -14.10 -7.64 -3.45
N ALA A 77 -14.50 -6.52 -2.83
CA ALA A 77 -13.99 -6.12 -1.52
C ALA A 77 -14.40 -7.15 -0.45
N GLU A 78 -13.47 -7.53 0.41
CA GLU A 78 -13.71 -8.51 1.48
C GLU A 78 -13.75 -7.84 2.84
N THR A 79 -12.66 -7.21 3.23
CA THR A 79 -12.53 -6.53 4.52
C THR A 79 -11.85 -5.17 4.37
N LEU A 80 -12.21 -4.26 5.29
CA LEU A 80 -11.61 -2.94 5.38
C LEU A 80 -11.04 -2.73 6.78
N VAL A 81 -9.89 -2.09 6.85
CA VAL A 81 -9.25 -1.69 8.11
C VAL A 81 -8.71 -0.27 7.99
N ASN A 82 -8.90 0.51 9.04
CA ASN A 82 -8.08 1.70 9.29
C ASN A 82 -6.93 1.27 10.22
N ASN A 83 -5.73 1.13 9.67
CA ASN A 83 -4.57 0.67 10.43
C ASN A 83 -3.75 1.81 11.06
N GLY A 84 -4.28 3.04 11.03
CA GLY A 84 -3.61 4.25 11.52
C GLY A 84 -2.64 4.88 10.51
N HIS A 85 -2.30 4.16 9.44
CA HIS A 85 -1.42 4.64 8.36
C HIS A 85 -2.20 4.85 7.07
N THR A 86 -3.21 4.04 6.83
CA THR A 86 -4.09 4.14 5.67
C THR A 86 -5.43 3.45 5.92
N ILE A 87 -6.38 3.73 5.03
CA ILE A 87 -7.59 2.92 4.86
C ILE A 87 -7.26 1.85 3.82
N GLN A 88 -7.23 0.59 4.24
CA GLN A 88 -6.88 -0.54 3.38
C GLN A 88 -8.08 -1.47 3.20
N VAL A 89 -8.31 -1.88 1.96
CA VAL A 89 -9.32 -2.87 1.59
C VAL A 89 -8.62 -4.11 1.07
N SER A 90 -8.82 -5.23 1.74
CA SER A 90 -8.42 -6.55 1.25
C SER A 90 -9.48 -7.10 0.32
N VAL A 91 -9.08 -7.84 -0.69
CA VAL A 91 -9.96 -8.35 -1.72
C VAL A 91 -9.93 -9.86 -1.78
N ASP A 92 -11.08 -10.44 -2.14
CA ASP A 92 -11.19 -11.82 -2.59
C ASP A 92 -10.90 -11.79 -4.09
N ASP A 93 -9.70 -12.23 -4.45
CA ASP A 93 -9.10 -11.95 -5.74
C ASP A 93 -9.63 -12.87 -6.84
N GLU A 94 -10.24 -12.28 -7.84
CA GLU A 94 -10.66 -12.93 -9.08
C GLU A 94 -10.10 -12.21 -10.32
N ASP A 95 -9.31 -11.15 -10.13
CA ASP A 95 -8.80 -10.31 -11.22
C ASP A 95 -7.27 -10.45 -11.33
N ASP A 96 -6.85 -10.99 -12.45
CA ASP A 96 -5.46 -11.13 -12.82
C ASP A 96 -5.11 -10.13 -13.92
N PHE A 97 -3.88 -9.68 -13.97
CA PHE A 97 -3.35 -9.03 -15.16
C PHE A 97 -1.96 -9.53 -15.52
N MET A 98 -1.65 -9.45 -16.81
CA MET A 98 -0.34 -9.87 -17.34
C MET A 98 0.62 -8.69 -17.35
N LEU A 99 1.79 -8.87 -16.75
CA LEU A 99 2.88 -7.92 -16.77
C LEU A 99 4.21 -8.69 -16.97
N ASP A 100 4.99 -8.31 -17.98
CA ASP A 100 6.28 -8.95 -18.30
C ASP A 100 6.18 -10.47 -18.54
N GLY A 101 5.04 -10.95 -19.02
CA GLY A 101 4.78 -12.38 -19.24
C GLY A 101 4.40 -13.16 -17.98
N GLU A 102 4.19 -12.50 -16.86
CA GLU A 102 3.78 -13.09 -15.59
C GLU A 102 2.39 -12.63 -15.18
N VAL A 103 1.67 -13.49 -14.45
CA VAL A 103 0.35 -13.19 -13.89
C VAL A 103 0.51 -12.52 -12.52
N PHE A 104 -0.08 -11.35 -12.36
CA PHE A 104 -0.18 -10.62 -11.11
C PHE A 104 -1.61 -10.57 -10.62
N GLN A 105 -1.81 -10.89 -9.34
CA GLN A 105 -3.10 -10.97 -8.68
C GLN A 105 -3.27 -9.81 -7.69
N LEU A 106 -4.41 -9.13 -7.72
CA LEU A 106 -4.73 -8.09 -6.76
C LEU A 106 -4.87 -8.68 -5.35
N LYS A 107 -4.23 -8.08 -4.37
CA LYS A 107 -4.26 -8.50 -2.96
C LYS A 107 -5.00 -7.52 -2.06
N GLN A 108 -4.77 -6.24 -2.27
CA GLN A 108 -5.40 -5.16 -1.51
C GLN A 108 -5.26 -3.85 -2.24
N TYR A 109 -6.07 -2.87 -1.87
CA TYR A 109 -5.85 -1.48 -2.25
C TYR A 109 -6.00 -0.55 -1.06
N HIS A 110 -5.34 0.60 -1.11
CA HIS A 110 -5.32 1.56 -0.02
C HIS A 110 -5.11 2.98 -0.55
N PHE A 111 -5.25 3.97 0.34
CA PHE A 111 -5.35 5.37 -0.06
C PHE A 111 -4.34 6.25 0.67
N HIS A 112 -3.83 7.24 -0.07
CA HIS A 112 -2.95 8.29 0.45
C HIS A 112 -3.55 9.68 0.16
N THR A 113 -3.58 10.54 1.16
CA THR A 113 -3.98 11.95 1.04
C THR A 113 -2.97 12.86 1.73
N PRO A 114 -2.33 13.81 0.99
CA PRO A 114 -2.31 13.93 -0.45
C PRO A 114 -1.61 12.75 -1.15
N SER A 115 -1.51 12.80 -2.49
CA SER A 115 -0.81 11.76 -3.26
C SER A 115 0.65 11.61 -2.83
N GLU A 116 1.16 10.39 -2.90
CA GLU A 116 2.57 10.09 -2.66
C GLU A 116 3.41 10.46 -3.88
N ASN A 117 3.07 9.91 -5.07
CA ASN A 117 3.72 10.31 -6.29
C ASN A 117 3.22 11.68 -6.76
N GLN A 118 4.07 12.36 -7.53
CA GLN A 118 3.71 13.57 -8.27
C GLN A 118 3.86 13.29 -9.78
N ILE A 119 3.10 14.03 -10.58
CA ILE A 119 3.23 14.02 -12.04
C ILE A 119 3.59 15.43 -12.48
N ALA A 120 4.77 15.62 -13.08
CA ALA A 120 5.30 16.91 -13.49
C ALA A 120 5.26 17.98 -12.37
N GLY A 121 5.64 17.59 -11.15
CA GLY A 121 5.64 18.43 -9.97
C GLY A 121 4.27 18.69 -9.34
N ARG A 122 3.20 18.08 -9.88
CA ARG A 122 1.85 18.22 -9.36
C ARG A 122 1.52 17.11 -8.38
N SER A 123 1.11 17.49 -7.18
CA SER A 123 0.47 16.62 -6.20
C SER A 123 -1.04 16.57 -6.42
N PHE A 124 -1.66 15.44 -6.13
CA PHE A 124 -3.11 15.23 -6.26
C PHE A 124 -3.75 15.13 -4.86
N PRO A 125 -5.05 15.45 -4.73
CA PRO A 125 -5.75 15.36 -3.44
C PRO A 125 -5.74 13.96 -2.83
N LEU A 126 -5.82 12.91 -3.66
CA LEU A 126 -5.83 11.51 -3.24
C LEU A 126 -5.11 10.65 -4.28
N GLU A 127 -4.45 9.58 -3.81
CA GLU A 127 -3.89 8.51 -4.64
C GLU A 127 -4.31 7.16 -4.07
N ALA A 128 -4.76 6.26 -4.95
CA ALA A 128 -5.05 4.87 -4.58
C ALA A 128 -3.94 3.96 -5.11
N HIS A 129 -3.48 3.03 -4.28
CA HIS A 129 -2.51 2.00 -4.64
C HIS A 129 -3.19 0.63 -4.66
N PHE A 130 -3.18 -0.04 -5.80
CA PHE A 130 -3.67 -1.40 -6.00
C PHE A 130 -2.47 -2.33 -6.02
N VAL A 131 -2.28 -3.07 -4.94
CA VAL A 131 -1.10 -3.93 -4.75
C VAL A 131 -1.39 -5.33 -5.25
N HIS A 132 -0.57 -5.76 -6.21
CA HIS A 132 -0.64 -7.08 -6.83
C HIS A 132 0.62 -7.88 -6.52
N SER A 133 0.50 -9.20 -6.54
CA SER A 133 1.66 -10.10 -6.44
C SER A 133 1.57 -11.23 -7.47
N ASN A 134 2.75 -11.67 -7.95
CA ASN A 134 2.85 -12.88 -8.76
C ASN A 134 3.08 -14.13 -7.89
N ALA A 135 3.17 -15.31 -8.51
CA ALA A 135 3.40 -16.57 -7.81
C ALA A 135 4.75 -16.64 -7.08
N ALA A 136 5.74 -15.85 -7.48
CA ALA A 136 7.04 -15.73 -6.82
C ALA A 136 7.02 -14.76 -5.62
N GLY A 137 5.91 -14.06 -5.38
CA GLY A 137 5.78 -13.05 -4.34
C GLY A 137 6.35 -11.67 -4.72
N GLU A 138 6.71 -11.47 -5.97
CA GLU A 138 7.11 -10.16 -6.47
C GLU A 138 5.90 -9.24 -6.58
N LEU A 139 6.09 -7.94 -6.35
CA LEU A 139 5.00 -6.98 -6.28
C LEU A 139 4.94 -6.07 -7.50
N ALA A 140 3.72 -5.76 -7.91
CA ALA A 140 3.39 -4.68 -8.83
C ALA A 140 2.30 -3.79 -8.19
N VAL A 141 2.48 -2.48 -8.29
CA VAL A 141 1.52 -1.50 -7.76
C VAL A 141 0.97 -0.69 -8.92
N VAL A 142 -0.35 -0.75 -9.11
CA VAL A 142 -1.06 0.16 -10.00
C VAL A 142 -1.55 1.33 -9.15
N ALA A 143 -1.12 2.55 -9.49
CA ALA A 143 -1.51 3.76 -8.79
C ALA A 143 -2.46 4.61 -9.63
N VAL A 144 -3.51 5.15 -9.00
CA VAL A 144 -4.50 6.02 -9.64
C VAL A 144 -4.61 7.31 -8.86
N MET A 145 -4.45 8.43 -9.55
CA MET A 145 -4.62 9.78 -9.00
C MET A 145 -6.09 10.20 -9.01
N PHE A 146 -6.48 10.98 -8.03
CA PHE A 146 -7.82 11.57 -7.93
C PHE A 146 -7.73 13.09 -7.87
N ASP A 147 -8.53 13.71 -8.69
CA ASP A 147 -8.80 15.17 -8.67
C ASP A 147 -10.15 15.48 -8.03
N ILE A 148 -10.30 16.70 -7.51
CA ILE A 148 -11.61 17.17 -7.07
C ILE A 148 -12.53 17.33 -8.27
N GLY A 149 -13.74 16.79 -8.14
CA GLY A 149 -14.75 16.84 -9.18
C GLY A 149 -16.04 16.15 -8.78
N LYS A 150 -16.59 15.36 -9.67
CA LYS A 150 -17.78 14.57 -9.38
C LYS A 150 -17.48 13.50 -8.33
N GLU A 151 -18.47 13.23 -7.50
CA GLU A 151 -18.46 12.12 -6.57
C GLU A 151 -18.12 10.79 -7.27
N ASN A 152 -17.27 10.00 -6.65
CA ASN A 152 -16.94 8.65 -7.13
C ASN A 152 -17.81 7.63 -6.41
N PRO A 153 -18.71 6.93 -7.12
CA PRO A 153 -19.66 6.03 -6.48
C PRO A 153 -19.00 4.83 -5.80
N ALA A 154 -17.80 4.42 -6.25
CA ALA A 154 -17.09 3.29 -5.65
C ALA A 154 -16.48 3.64 -4.28
N LEU A 155 -16.27 4.92 -3.96
CA LEU A 155 -15.75 5.36 -2.67
C LEU A 155 -16.82 5.36 -1.56
N ASN A 156 -18.10 5.51 -1.88
CA ASN A 156 -19.15 5.64 -0.89
C ASN A 156 -19.27 4.41 0.04
N PRO A 157 -19.34 3.17 -0.46
CA PRO A 157 -19.38 2.00 0.41
C PRO A 157 -18.09 1.81 1.22
N ILE A 158 -16.95 2.21 0.67
CA ILE A 158 -15.67 2.18 1.38
C ILE A 158 -15.68 3.16 2.55
N LEU A 159 -16.03 4.42 2.30
CA LEU A 159 -16.10 5.46 3.33
C LEU A 159 -17.11 5.14 4.43
N ALA A 160 -18.28 4.59 4.04
CA ALA A 160 -19.31 4.18 4.98
C ALA A 160 -18.88 3.01 5.88
N ALA A 161 -17.95 2.18 5.43
CA ALA A 161 -17.47 1.02 6.18
C ALA A 161 -16.29 1.33 7.11
N ILE A 162 -15.69 2.54 7.07
CA ILE A 162 -14.53 2.87 7.89
C ILE A 162 -14.88 2.73 9.39
N PRO A 163 -14.24 1.81 10.13
CA PRO A 163 -14.53 1.65 11.54
C PRO A 163 -13.93 2.79 12.37
N PRO A 164 -14.59 3.19 13.47
CA PRO A 164 -14.06 4.22 14.36
C PRO A 164 -12.83 3.76 15.15
N GLN A 165 -12.62 2.44 15.25
CA GLN A 165 -11.51 1.83 15.97
C GLN A 165 -10.38 1.47 15.01
N LEU A 166 -9.14 1.87 15.36
CA LEU A 166 -7.96 1.48 14.62
C LEU A 166 -7.70 -0.03 14.73
N ASN A 167 -7.14 -0.59 13.66
CA ASN A 167 -6.76 -2.01 13.58
C ASN A 167 -7.93 -3.00 13.78
N HIS A 168 -9.16 -2.53 13.59
CA HIS A 168 -10.35 -3.36 13.59
C HIS A 168 -10.82 -3.59 12.15
N ALA A 169 -10.72 -4.83 11.68
CA ALA A 169 -11.19 -5.19 10.34
C ALA A 169 -12.71 -5.39 10.35
N VAL A 170 -13.37 -4.81 9.37
CA VAL A 170 -14.82 -4.95 9.15
C VAL A 170 -15.07 -5.53 7.77
N ALA A 171 -16.15 -6.28 7.62
CA ALA A 171 -16.59 -6.75 6.31
C ALA A 171 -17.08 -5.56 5.46
N VAL A 172 -16.74 -5.57 4.19
CA VAL A 172 -17.24 -4.62 3.18
C VAL A 172 -18.31 -5.31 2.34
N ASP A 173 -19.28 -4.54 1.87
CA ASP A 173 -20.26 -5.06 0.91
C ASP A 173 -19.54 -5.59 -0.32
N LYS A 174 -19.75 -6.87 -0.63
CA LYS A 174 -19.13 -7.57 -1.77
C LYS A 174 -19.53 -7.00 -3.15
N GLN A 175 -20.49 -6.07 -3.18
CA GLN A 175 -20.93 -5.44 -4.43
C GLN A 175 -20.16 -4.15 -4.77
N VAL A 176 -19.05 -3.86 -4.09
CA VAL A 176 -18.20 -2.72 -4.44
C VAL A 176 -17.61 -2.95 -5.83
N ASN A 177 -18.09 -2.19 -6.80
CA ASN A 177 -17.53 -2.20 -8.14
C ASN A 177 -16.25 -1.35 -8.17
N LEU A 178 -15.12 -1.96 -8.49
CA LEU A 178 -13.83 -1.27 -8.55
C LEU A 178 -13.65 -0.44 -9.82
N ARG A 179 -14.43 -0.68 -10.88
CA ARG A 179 -14.26 -0.01 -12.18
C ARG A 179 -14.23 1.52 -12.08
N PRO A 180 -15.10 2.20 -11.29
CA PRO A 180 -15.08 3.66 -11.16
C PRO A 180 -13.85 4.22 -10.44
N LEU A 181 -13.02 3.39 -9.78
CA LEU A 181 -11.74 3.80 -9.21
C LEU A 181 -10.64 3.95 -10.27
N PHE A 182 -10.92 3.59 -11.54
CA PHE A 182 -10.00 3.70 -12.67
C PHE A 182 -10.59 4.56 -13.77
N PRO A 183 -9.77 5.32 -14.51
CA PRO A 183 -10.24 6.05 -15.68
C PRO A 183 -10.54 5.08 -16.83
N THR A 184 -11.13 5.61 -17.90
CA THR A 184 -11.37 4.84 -19.12
C THR A 184 -10.06 4.53 -19.84
N ASP A 185 -9.15 5.50 -19.88
CA ASP A 185 -7.82 5.35 -20.46
C ASP A 185 -6.84 4.79 -19.42
N LEU A 186 -6.30 3.61 -19.66
CA LEU A 186 -5.40 2.91 -18.77
C LEU A 186 -3.93 3.00 -19.22
N HIS A 187 -3.54 4.02 -20.00
CA HIS A 187 -2.13 4.34 -20.23
C HIS A 187 -1.46 4.79 -18.94
N TYR A 188 -0.20 4.47 -18.79
CA TYR A 188 0.50 4.59 -17.52
C TYR A 188 1.97 4.97 -17.70
N TYR A 189 2.56 5.47 -16.62
CA TYR A 189 4.00 5.60 -16.43
C TYR A 189 4.51 4.37 -15.68
N ARG A 190 5.67 3.86 -16.08
CA ARG A 190 6.29 2.69 -15.48
C ARG A 190 7.68 3.02 -14.96
N PHE A 191 7.98 2.57 -13.73
CA PHE A 191 9.33 2.65 -13.15
C PHE A 191 9.53 1.55 -12.11
N SER A 192 10.80 1.24 -11.79
CA SER A 192 11.17 0.37 -10.68
C SER A 192 11.25 1.20 -9.40
N GLY A 193 10.65 0.70 -8.31
CA GLY A 193 10.59 1.41 -7.04
C GLY A 193 10.52 0.50 -5.83
N SER A 194 9.97 1.04 -4.75
CA SER A 194 9.89 0.37 -3.45
C SER A 194 8.50 0.43 -2.86
N LEU A 195 8.28 -0.28 -1.75
CA LEU A 195 7.22 0.05 -0.81
C LEU A 195 7.46 1.48 -0.27
N THR A 196 6.38 2.23 -0.05
CA THR A 196 6.44 3.59 0.52
C THR A 196 6.37 3.59 2.05
N THR A 197 6.14 2.42 2.64
CA THR A 197 6.13 2.20 4.08
C THR A 197 7.23 1.21 4.47
N PRO A 198 7.74 1.25 5.71
CA PRO A 198 8.71 0.27 6.18
C PRO A 198 8.23 -1.17 5.93
N PRO A 199 9.10 -2.06 5.47
CA PRO A 199 10.57 -1.97 5.38
C PRO A 199 11.11 -1.32 4.10
N CYS A 200 10.29 -0.67 3.26
CA CYS A 200 10.67 0.03 2.03
C CYS A 200 11.43 -0.87 1.01
N SER A 201 11.06 -2.13 0.97
CA SER A 201 11.67 -3.12 0.07
C SER A 201 11.60 -2.66 -1.38
N GLU A 202 12.72 -2.79 -2.09
CA GLU A 202 12.86 -2.42 -3.50
C GLU A 202 12.49 -3.58 -4.45
N GLY A 203 12.49 -3.31 -5.75
CA GLY A 203 12.18 -4.30 -6.78
C GLY A 203 10.70 -4.33 -7.17
N LEU A 204 9.89 -3.37 -6.71
CA LEU A 204 8.49 -3.25 -7.10
C LEU A 204 8.36 -2.63 -8.49
N ARG A 205 7.42 -3.16 -9.25
CA ARG A 205 6.99 -2.58 -10.54
C ARG A 205 5.88 -1.56 -10.26
N TRP A 206 6.16 -0.28 -10.47
CA TRP A 206 5.19 0.81 -10.34
C TRP A 206 4.58 1.14 -11.69
N LEU A 207 3.26 1.23 -11.73
CA LEU A 207 2.43 1.50 -12.89
C LEU A 207 1.45 2.62 -12.50
N VAL A 208 1.82 3.87 -12.79
CA VAL A 208 1.00 5.03 -12.40
C VAL A 208 0.15 5.45 -13.58
N ILE A 209 -1.17 5.31 -13.45
CA ILE A 209 -2.14 5.67 -14.49
C ILE A 209 -2.04 7.17 -14.78
N LYS A 210 -1.97 7.54 -16.08
CA LYS A 210 -1.76 8.92 -16.51
C LYS A 210 -2.99 9.80 -16.25
N GLN A 211 -4.17 9.29 -16.53
CA GLN A 211 -5.43 10.02 -16.39
C GLN A 211 -5.99 9.86 -14.97
N PRO A 212 -6.23 10.96 -14.24
CA PRO A 212 -6.88 10.87 -12.94
C PRO A 212 -8.37 10.53 -13.08
N VAL A 213 -8.95 10.00 -12.01
CA VAL A 213 -10.39 9.98 -11.77
C VAL A 213 -10.77 11.12 -10.81
N THR A 214 -12.05 11.26 -10.50
CA THR A 214 -12.52 12.31 -9.59
C THR A 214 -13.09 11.74 -8.30
N LEU A 215 -13.03 12.56 -7.25
CA LEU A 215 -13.81 12.43 -6.03
C LEU A 215 -14.38 13.78 -5.64
N SER A 216 -15.47 13.78 -4.86
CA SER A 216 -16.00 15.05 -4.33
C SER A 216 -15.16 15.57 -3.15
N GLU A 217 -15.26 16.87 -2.85
CA GLU A 217 -14.64 17.44 -1.64
C GLU A 217 -15.11 16.75 -0.37
N ALA A 218 -16.40 16.41 -0.29
CA ALA A 218 -16.95 15.70 0.86
C ALA A 218 -16.33 14.30 1.05
N GLN A 219 -16.05 13.58 -0.04
CA GLN A 219 -15.37 12.28 0.01
C GLN A 219 -13.91 12.45 0.45
N LEU A 220 -13.21 13.47 -0.06
CA LEU A 220 -11.85 13.78 0.37
C LEU A 220 -11.77 14.13 1.85
N ASP A 221 -12.70 14.94 2.34
CA ASP A 221 -12.77 15.31 3.75
C ASP A 221 -13.05 14.11 4.65
N ALA A 222 -13.86 13.14 4.19
CA ALA A 222 -14.08 11.90 4.92
C ALA A 222 -12.78 11.08 5.07
N PHE A 223 -11.94 10.98 4.03
CA PHE A 223 -10.60 10.37 4.15
C PHE A 223 -9.71 11.12 5.14
N ARG A 224 -9.66 12.45 5.06
CA ARG A 224 -8.87 13.28 5.97
C ARG A 224 -9.29 13.14 7.42
N GLN A 225 -10.58 13.09 7.68
CA GLN A 225 -11.13 12.87 9.03
C GLN A 225 -10.77 11.49 9.57
N ALA A 226 -10.82 10.45 8.74
CA ALA A 226 -10.49 9.10 9.13
C ALA A 226 -8.99 8.90 9.39
N LEU A 227 -8.14 9.52 8.59
CA LEU A 227 -6.68 9.41 8.69
C LEU A 227 -6.06 10.38 9.70
N LYS A 228 -6.72 11.51 9.96
CA LYS A 228 -6.33 12.59 10.90
C LYS A 228 -5.07 13.37 10.48
N THR A 229 -4.10 12.73 9.84
CA THR A 229 -2.84 13.32 9.36
C THR A 229 -2.60 12.94 7.91
N SER A 230 -1.77 13.71 7.22
CA SER A 230 -1.28 13.32 5.89
C SER A 230 -0.49 12.02 5.99
N ASN A 231 -0.73 11.10 5.06
CA ASN A 231 -0.12 9.77 5.05
C ASN A 231 0.70 9.51 3.78
N ASN A 232 1.38 10.52 3.29
CA ASN A 232 2.27 10.45 2.15
C ASN A 232 3.73 10.53 2.58
N ARG A 233 4.56 9.64 2.05
CA ARG A 233 6.01 9.69 2.22
C ARG A 233 6.60 10.83 1.37
N PRO A 234 7.65 11.53 1.83
CA PRO A 234 8.37 12.47 0.99
C PRO A 234 8.90 11.84 -0.30
N LEU A 235 8.98 12.65 -1.37
CA LEU A 235 9.55 12.23 -2.65
C LEU A 235 10.97 11.74 -2.49
N GLN A 236 11.31 10.69 -3.23
CA GLN A 236 12.61 10.07 -3.25
C GLN A 236 13.35 10.40 -4.56
N PRO A 237 14.69 10.52 -4.54
CA PRO A 237 15.46 10.81 -5.72
C PRO A 237 15.45 9.65 -6.71
N LEU A 238 15.48 9.96 -8.01
CA LEU A 238 15.46 8.96 -9.07
C LEU A 238 16.74 8.11 -9.14
N HIS A 239 17.87 8.66 -8.76
CA HIS A 239 19.18 7.98 -8.86
C HIS A 239 19.46 7.37 -10.25
N GLY A 240 19.05 8.06 -11.31
CA GLY A 240 19.26 7.61 -12.68
C GLY A 240 18.26 6.56 -13.19
N ARG A 241 17.22 6.24 -12.42
CA ARG A 241 16.13 5.38 -12.91
C ARG A 241 15.42 6.01 -14.09
N LEU A 242 15.03 5.16 -15.04
CA LEU A 242 14.20 5.55 -16.16
C LEU A 242 12.72 5.44 -15.80
N ILE A 243 11.96 6.38 -16.31
CA ILE A 243 10.49 6.33 -16.32
C ILE A 243 10.09 6.11 -17.77
N VAL A 244 9.22 5.15 -18.02
CA VAL A 244 8.77 4.77 -19.37
C VAL A 244 7.26 5.00 -19.47
N GLU A 245 6.79 5.43 -20.67
CA GLU A 245 5.36 5.64 -20.97
C GLU A 245 4.95 5.05 -22.33
#